data_d5e97cf8d071ac373db805f7ffa8683a
#
_entry.id   d5e97cf8d071ac373db805f7ffa8683a
#
_cell.length_a   1.000
_cell.length_b   1.000
_cell.length_c   1.000
_cell.angle_alpha   90.00
_cell.angle_beta   90.00
_cell.angle_gamma   90.00
#
_symmetry.space_group_name_H-M   'P 1'
#
loop_
_entity.id
_entity.type
_entity.pdbx_description
1 polymer ?
#
loop_
_entity_poly.entity_id
_entity_poly.type
_entity_poly.pdbx_seq_one_letter_code
_entity_poly.pdbx_strand_id
1 'polypeptide(L)'
;MFNSNEGSEFARNQARFGGTQNPYEPEVGSLPDGGNSGADDEYVNKTGTTIVGLTTDDGVVMASDMRASLGGRVVSNKDVQKVEEIQPNAALSMSGSVGGAQSFIRSLRAEANLYEARRGEYMNINALATMASNLLRGGPFFRVVPILAGVDDDGGHVFSLDPSGSSLSDSYTAQGSGMPYALGVLEQEFTDDLSTDEAVQVAAQAIDSASERDTASGNGIHVTKITRENVEIIGHKDVDDVL
;
A
#
# COMPACT_ATOMS: atom_id res chain seq x y z
N MET A 1 -28.84 -36.19 36.85
CA MET A 1 -28.87 -34.70 36.87
C MET A 1 -27.43 -34.24 36.87
N PHE A 2 -26.89 -33.95 35.71
CA PHE A 2 -25.55 -33.34 35.57
C PHE A 2 -25.71 -31.84 35.50
N ASN A 3 -24.97 -31.14 36.33
CA ASN A 3 -25.08 -29.72 36.57
C ASN A 3 -24.40 -28.96 35.40
N SER A 4 -25.17 -28.21 34.62
CA SER A 4 -24.77 -27.50 33.40
C SER A 4 -24.00 -26.19 33.65
N ASN A 5 -23.45 -25.98 34.84
CA ASN A 5 -22.86 -24.69 35.25
C ASN A 5 -21.32 -24.66 35.25
N GLU A 6 -20.65 -25.79 35.11
CA GLU A 6 -19.17 -25.82 35.16
C GLU A 6 -18.50 -25.39 33.84
N GLY A 7 -19.18 -25.52 32.70
CA GLY A 7 -18.65 -25.11 31.41
C GLY A 7 -18.52 -23.59 31.20
N SER A 8 -19.34 -22.81 31.93
CA SER A 8 -19.36 -21.35 31.80
C SER A 8 -18.27 -20.63 32.61
N GLU A 9 -17.80 -21.27 33.69
CA GLU A 9 -16.75 -20.73 34.55
C GLU A 9 -15.36 -20.95 33.92
N PHE A 10 -15.16 -22.09 33.27
CA PHE A 10 -13.92 -22.41 32.58
C PHE A 10 -13.70 -21.48 31.37
N ALA A 11 -14.77 -21.23 30.61
CA ALA A 11 -14.73 -20.30 29.47
C ALA A 11 -14.49 -18.83 29.90
N ARG A 12 -15.04 -18.41 31.05
CA ARG A 12 -14.79 -17.04 31.60
C ARG A 12 -13.39 -16.90 32.17
N ASN A 13 -12.80 -17.96 32.73
CA ASN A 13 -11.41 -17.90 33.20
C ASN A 13 -10.39 -17.93 32.06
N GLN A 14 -10.65 -18.63 30.95
CA GLN A 14 -9.81 -18.53 29.76
C GLN A 14 -9.83 -17.12 29.13
N ALA A 15 -10.98 -16.45 29.14
CA ALA A 15 -11.08 -15.08 28.65
C ALA A 15 -10.37 -14.05 29.56
N ARG A 16 -10.13 -14.40 30.82
CA ARG A 16 -9.45 -13.52 31.79
C ARG A 16 -7.93 -13.69 31.84
N PHE A 17 -7.41 -14.82 31.35
CA PHE A 17 -5.99 -15.17 31.32
C PHE A 17 -5.57 -15.68 29.94
N GLY A 18 -6.30 -15.29 28.91
CA GLY A 18 -6.05 -15.65 27.52
C GLY A 18 -4.85 -14.93 26.94
N GLY A 19 -3.70 -15.45 27.25
CA GLY A 19 -2.44 -15.13 26.66
C GLY A 19 -1.40 -16.02 27.31
N THR A 20 -1.12 -17.20 26.75
CA THR A 20 0.17 -17.83 26.97
C THR A 20 1.22 -16.88 26.41
N GLN A 21 1.69 -15.97 27.26
CA GLN A 21 2.85 -15.14 26.92
C GLN A 21 4.00 -16.11 26.65
N ASN A 22 4.38 -16.21 25.39
CA ASN A 22 5.63 -16.84 25.02
C ASN A 22 6.74 -15.98 25.64
N PRO A 23 7.57 -16.46 26.58
CA PRO A 23 8.59 -15.64 27.22
C PRO A 23 9.66 -15.16 26.25
N TYR A 24 9.61 -15.56 24.98
CA TYR A 24 10.51 -15.15 23.90
C TYR A 24 9.85 -14.23 22.87
N GLU A 25 8.55 -13.88 23.05
CA GLU A 25 7.96 -12.80 22.27
C GLU A 25 8.47 -11.46 22.81
N PRO A 26 9.07 -10.62 21.94
CA PRO A 26 9.38 -9.25 22.36
C PRO A 26 8.05 -8.56 22.72
N GLU A 27 8.00 -7.87 23.85
CA GLU A 27 6.92 -6.97 24.19
C GLU A 27 6.86 -5.80 23.18
N VAL A 28 6.40 -6.07 21.99
CA VAL A 28 5.85 -5.03 21.12
C VAL A 28 4.55 -4.64 21.78
N GLY A 29 4.45 -3.41 22.27
CA GLY A 29 3.29 -2.94 23.01
C GLY A 29 2.00 -3.43 22.35
N SER A 30 1.11 -4.03 23.14
CA SER A 30 -0.13 -4.60 22.65
C SER A 30 -0.85 -3.59 21.77
N LEU A 31 -1.01 -3.94 20.49
CA LEU A 31 -1.94 -3.21 19.63
C LEU A 31 -3.27 -3.12 20.36
N PRO A 32 -3.97 -1.98 20.34
CA PRO A 32 -5.30 -1.90 20.92
C PRO A 32 -6.11 -3.05 20.37
N ASP A 33 -6.71 -3.86 21.26
CA ASP A 33 -7.64 -4.90 20.84
C ASP A 33 -8.59 -4.28 19.84
N GLY A 34 -8.57 -4.76 18.60
CA GLY A 34 -9.53 -4.42 17.59
C GLY A 34 -10.87 -5.02 18.00
N GLY A 35 -11.44 -4.48 19.08
CA GLY A 35 -12.79 -4.79 19.46
C GLY A 35 -13.61 -4.63 18.18
N ASN A 36 -14.37 -5.65 17.83
CA ASN A 36 -15.37 -5.64 16.79
C ASN A 36 -16.46 -4.62 17.19
N SER A 37 -16.04 -3.35 17.32
CA SER A 37 -16.95 -2.24 17.32
C SER A 37 -17.46 -2.20 15.89
N GLY A 38 -18.73 -2.51 15.70
CA GLY A 38 -19.50 -2.03 14.57
C GLY A 38 -19.46 -0.50 14.59
N ALA A 39 -18.24 0.08 14.45
CA ALA A 39 -18.03 1.46 14.14
C ALA A 39 -18.60 1.60 12.74
N ASP A 40 -19.77 2.21 12.69
CA ASP A 40 -20.51 2.52 11.51
C ASP A 40 -19.55 3.02 10.42
N ASP A 41 -19.78 2.55 9.20
CA ASP A 41 -19.08 2.97 7.97
C ASP A 41 -19.02 4.50 7.80
N GLU A 42 -19.72 5.23 8.64
CA GLU A 42 -19.90 6.68 8.66
C GLU A 42 -18.66 7.47 9.14
N TYR A 43 -17.78 6.89 9.96
CA TYR A 43 -16.62 7.60 10.51
C TYR A 43 -15.31 7.40 9.76
N VAL A 44 -15.27 6.53 8.75
CA VAL A 44 -14.07 6.36 7.94
C VAL A 44 -14.22 7.15 6.66
N ASN A 45 -13.53 8.27 6.60
CA ASN A 45 -13.41 9.05 5.38
C ASN A 45 -12.84 8.18 4.27
N LYS A 46 -13.68 7.81 3.30
CA LYS A 46 -13.23 7.21 2.05
C LYS A 46 -12.44 8.28 1.31
N THR A 47 -11.14 8.21 1.37
CA THR A 47 -10.27 9.07 0.56
C THR A 47 -10.15 8.44 -0.81
N GLY A 48 -10.58 9.17 -1.84
CA GLY A 48 -10.34 8.75 -3.21
C GLY A 48 -8.90 9.05 -3.60
N THR A 49 -8.40 8.31 -4.59
CA THR A 49 -7.03 8.43 -5.11
C THR A 49 -6.88 7.62 -6.39
N THR A 50 -5.83 7.90 -7.15
CA THR A 50 -5.32 7.02 -8.20
C THR A 50 -3.85 6.76 -7.99
N ILE A 51 -3.47 5.51 -7.99
CA ILE A 51 -2.07 5.05 -7.95
C ILE A 51 -1.87 4.00 -9.04
N VAL A 52 -0.70 4.02 -9.66
CA VAL A 52 -0.29 3.06 -10.69
C VAL A 52 1.12 2.56 -10.41
N GLY A 53 1.44 1.39 -10.90
CA GLY A 53 2.79 0.80 -10.90
C GLY A 53 3.01 0.02 -12.19
N LEU A 54 4.20 0.16 -12.79
CA LEU A 54 4.60 -0.48 -14.04
C LEU A 54 6.03 -0.99 -13.92
N THR A 55 6.28 -2.20 -14.42
CA THR A 55 7.66 -2.69 -14.64
C THR A 55 8.26 -2.06 -15.89
N THR A 56 9.57 -1.91 -15.93
CA THR A 56 10.36 -1.46 -17.08
C THR A 56 11.49 -2.45 -17.33
N ASP A 57 12.21 -2.29 -18.43
CA ASP A 57 13.38 -3.15 -18.75
C ASP A 57 14.55 -3.00 -17.74
N ASP A 58 14.64 -1.87 -17.01
CA ASP A 58 15.72 -1.59 -16.06
C ASP A 58 15.26 -1.22 -14.64
N GLY A 59 13.94 -1.24 -14.38
CA GLY A 59 13.41 -0.82 -13.08
C GLY A 59 11.90 -0.96 -12.91
N VAL A 60 11.34 -0.04 -12.13
CA VAL A 60 9.90 0.12 -11.92
C VAL A 60 9.55 1.59 -11.83
N VAL A 61 8.44 1.96 -12.43
CA VAL A 61 7.82 3.27 -12.28
C VAL A 61 6.53 3.15 -11.47
N MET A 62 6.35 4.03 -10.49
CA MET A 62 5.06 4.25 -9.84
C MET A 62 4.62 5.69 -10.03
N ALA A 63 3.31 5.92 -10.09
CA ALA A 63 2.78 7.27 -10.04
C ALA A 63 1.53 7.35 -9.18
N SER A 64 1.26 8.55 -8.66
CA SER A 64 0.03 8.84 -7.93
C SER A 64 -0.43 10.27 -8.16
N ASP A 65 -1.73 10.51 -8.10
CA ASP A 65 -2.25 11.87 -7.98
C ASP A 65 -1.94 12.48 -6.60
N MET A 66 -2.12 13.80 -6.45
CA MET A 66 -1.80 14.54 -5.21
C MET A 66 -3.01 14.88 -4.35
N ARG A 67 -4.25 14.63 -4.81
CA ARG A 67 -5.47 15.02 -4.10
C ARG A 67 -5.77 14.08 -2.93
N ALA A 68 -6.07 14.65 -1.77
CA ALA A 68 -6.81 13.95 -0.73
C ALA A 68 -8.23 14.50 -0.64
N SER A 69 -9.23 13.64 -0.68
CA SER A 69 -10.64 14.01 -0.62
C SER A 69 -11.35 13.34 0.55
N LEU A 70 -12.39 13.97 1.05
CA LEU A 70 -13.31 13.41 2.04
C LEU A 70 -14.54 12.87 1.29
N GLY A 71 -14.63 11.54 1.18
CA GLY A 71 -15.74 10.87 0.50
C GLY A 71 -15.90 11.23 -0.98
N GLY A 72 -14.86 11.71 -1.65
CA GLY A 72 -14.92 12.17 -3.03
C GLY A 72 -15.70 13.48 -3.24
N ARG A 73 -16.14 14.16 -2.15
CA ARG A 73 -16.98 15.36 -2.22
C ARG A 73 -16.26 16.66 -1.87
N VAL A 74 -15.28 16.58 -0.97
CA VAL A 74 -14.54 17.75 -0.50
C VAL A 74 -13.05 17.45 -0.62
N VAL A 75 -12.30 18.35 -1.26
CA VAL A 75 -10.84 18.28 -1.31
C VAL A 75 -10.30 18.76 0.03
N SER A 76 -9.67 17.86 0.80
CA SER A 76 -9.08 18.16 2.10
C SER A 76 -7.63 18.61 2.02
N ASN A 77 -6.90 18.09 1.03
CA ASN A 77 -5.51 18.46 0.77
C ASN A 77 -5.22 18.30 -0.75
N LYS A 78 -4.36 19.17 -1.29
CA LYS A 78 -4.01 19.24 -2.72
C LYS A 78 -2.55 18.87 -2.99
N ASP A 79 -1.81 18.44 -1.97
CA ASP A 79 -0.39 18.16 -2.04
C ASP A 79 -0.02 17.02 -1.08
N VAL A 80 -0.57 15.83 -1.35
CA VAL A 80 -0.31 14.64 -0.55
C VAL A 80 0.60 13.69 -1.32
N GLN A 81 1.75 13.40 -0.75
CA GLN A 81 2.59 12.31 -1.23
C GLN A 81 1.96 10.97 -0.81
N LYS A 82 1.68 10.13 -1.80
CA LYS A 82 1.02 8.83 -1.61
C LYS A 82 1.94 7.65 -1.88
N VAL A 83 3.17 7.91 -2.28
CA VAL A 83 4.23 6.90 -2.45
C VAL A 83 5.31 7.15 -1.42
N GLU A 84 5.72 6.09 -0.73
CA GLU A 84 6.72 6.14 0.33
C GLU A 84 7.77 5.05 0.09
N GLU A 85 9.03 5.41 0.24
CA GLU A 85 10.13 4.45 0.27
C GLU A 85 9.98 3.51 1.47
N ILE A 86 10.13 2.20 1.26
CA ILE A 86 10.14 1.18 2.32
C ILE A 86 11.56 0.73 2.61
N GLN A 87 12.34 0.49 1.58
CA GLN A 87 13.77 0.20 1.59
C GLN A 87 14.39 0.79 0.32
N PRO A 88 15.73 0.94 0.19
CA PRO A 88 16.35 1.67 -0.93
C PRO A 88 15.99 1.21 -2.34
N ASN A 89 15.52 -0.01 -2.49
CA ASN A 89 15.11 -0.59 -3.77
C ASN A 89 13.61 -0.89 -3.84
N ALA A 90 12.79 -0.39 -2.91
CA ALA A 90 11.35 -0.65 -2.88
C ALA A 90 10.54 0.52 -2.32
N ALA A 91 9.39 0.78 -2.94
CA ALA A 91 8.42 1.76 -2.50
C ALA A 91 7.02 1.15 -2.40
N LEU A 92 6.17 1.81 -1.62
CA LEU A 92 4.78 1.45 -1.45
C LEU A 92 3.90 2.67 -1.66
N SER A 93 2.93 2.55 -2.53
CA SER A 93 1.88 3.55 -2.69
C SER A 93 0.64 3.16 -1.89
N MET A 94 -0.16 4.15 -1.51
CA MET A 94 -1.29 3.91 -0.64
C MET A 94 -2.59 4.48 -1.17
N SER A 95 -3.65 3.67 -1.09
CA SER A 95 -5.02 4.11 -1.25
C SER A 95 -5.86 3.70 -0.04
N GLY A 96 -6.95 4.43 0.23
CA GLY A 96 -7.86 4.15 1.34
C GLY A 96 -7.62 5.03 2.57
N SER A 97 -7.61 4.46 3.77
CA SER A 97 -7.47 5.22 5.02
C SER A 97 -6.06 5.78 5.21
N VAL A 98 -5.93 7.10 5.26
CA VAL A 98 -4.61 7.76 5.42
C VAL A 98 -3.91 7.33 6.72
N GLY A 99 -4.61 7.36 7.86
CA GLY A 99 -4.03 6.97 9.14
C GLY A 99 -3.65 5.48 9.18
N GLY A 100 -4.50 4.62 8.60
CA GLY A 100 -4.21 3.19 8.45
C GLY A 100 -2.99 2.94 7.58
N ALA A 101 -2.89 3.62 6.43
CA ALA A 101 -1.77 3.53 5.51
C ALA A 101 -0.45 4.00 6.14
N GLN A 102 -0.46 5.14 6.85
CA GLN A 102 0.72 5.63 7.56
C GLN A 102 1.19 4.66 8.66
N SER A 103 0.27 4.05 9.39
CA SER A 103 0.60 3.04 10.39
C SER A 103 1.16 1.77 9.75
N PHE A 104 0.56 1.31 8.66
CA PHE A 104 1.02 0.17 7.89
C PHE A 104 2.45 0.37 7.36
N ILE A 105 2.73 1.52 6.73
CA ILE A 105 4.06 1.87 6.21
C ILE A 105 5.11 1.84 7.33
N ARG A 106 4.80 2.46 8.48
CA ARG A 106 5.74 2.45 9.63
C ARG A 106 6.04 1.04 10.11
N SER A 107 5.02 0.18 10.18
CA SER A 107 5.19 -1.21 10.59
C SER A 107 6.02 -2.00 9.59
N LEU A 108 5.71 -1.89 8.29
CA LEU A 108 6.44 -2.58 7.23
C LEU A 108 7.90 -2.13 7.16
N ARG A 109 8.14 -0.82 7.26
CA ARG A 109 9.48 -0.24 7.26
C ARG A 109 10.29 -0.71 8.48
N ALA A 110 9.67 -0.80 9.65
CA ALA A 110 10.32 -1.31 10.85
C ALA A 110 10.75 -2.79 10.69
N GLU A 111 9.90 -3.62 10.11
CA GLU A 111 10.23 -5.03 9.85
C GLU A 111 11.31 -5.18 8.78
N ALA A 112 11.28 -4.39 7.70
CA ALA A 112 12.31 -4.38 6.67
C ALA A 112 13.67 -3.96 7.26
N ASN A 113 13.73 -2.92 8.07
CA ASN A 113 14.95 -2.46 8.76
C ASN A 113 15.47 -3.51 9.75
N LEU A 114 14.57 -4.21 10.45
CA LEU A 114 14.96 -5.29 11.36
C LEU A 114 15.55 -6.49 10.61
N TYR A 115 15.00 -6.82 9.45
CA TYR A 115 15.55 -7.86 8.59
C TYR A 115 16.96 -7.49 8.11
N GLU A 116 17.13 -6.26 7.58
CA GLU A 116 18.43 -5.74 7.16
C GLU A 116 19.46 -5.79 8.30
N ALA A 117 19.10 -5.29 9.50
CA ALA A 117 19.98 -5.29 10.65
C ALA A 117 20.43 -6.69 11.08
N ARG A 118 19.60 -7.73 10.84
CA ARG A 118 19.92 -9.12 11.19
C ARG A 118 20.66 -9.88 10.10
N ARG A 119 20.43 -9.53 8.84
CA ARG A 119 20.93 -10.28 7.67
C ARG A 119 22.07 -9.57 6.97
N GLY A 120 22.19 -8.25 7.11
CA GLY A 120 23.16 -7.42 6.40
C GLY A 120 22.80 -7.17 4.93
N GLU A 121 21.58 -7.46 4.55
CA GLU A 121 21.04 -7.29 3.18
C GLU A 121 19.58 -6.89 3.23
N TYR A 122 19.09 -6.23 2.18
CA TYR A 122 17.69 -5.88 2.04
C TYR A 122 16.85 -7.13 1.75
N MET A 123 15.57 -7.05 2.13
CA MET A 123 14.61 -8.11 1.82
C MET A 123 14.34 -8.13 0.32
N ASN A 124 14.36 -9.31 -0.33
CA ASN A 124 13.91 -9.39 -1.71
C ASN A 124 12.44 -9.02 -1.84
N ILE A 125 12.03 -8.57 -3.03
CA ILE A 125 10.71 -7.94 -3.19
C ILE A 125 9.57 -8.93 -2.98
N ASN A 126 9.72 -10.20 -3.35
CA ASN A 126 8.73 -11.25 -3.08
C ASN A 126 8.54 -11.50 -1.56
N ALA A 127 9.64 -11.51 -0.79
CA ALA A 127 9.57 -11.67 0.67
C ALA A 127 8.93 -10.43 1.32
N LEU A 128 9.27 -9.22 0.82
CA LEU A 128 8.68 -7.97 1.29
C LEU A 128 7.16 -7.92 1.00
N ALA A 129 6.73 -8.36 -0.19
CA ALA A 129 5.31 -8.46 -0.56
C ALA A 129 4.56 -9.46 0.35
N THR A 130 5.20 -10.61 0.62
CA THR A 130 4.63 -11.61 1.56
C THR A 130 4.50 -11.05 2.97
N MET A 131 5.50 -10.34 3.45
CA MET A 131 5.45 -9.69 4.77
C MET A 131 4.37 -8.62 4.81
N ALA A 132 4.29 -7.76 3.78
CA ALA A 132 3.28 -6.73 3.65
C ALA A 132 1.87 -7.31 3.67
N SER A 133 1.61 -8.38 2.90
CA SER A 133 0.31 -9.05 2.85
C SER A 133 -0.09 -9.69 4.20
N ASN A 134 0.87 -10.28 4.91
CA ASN A 134 0.64 -10.82 6.25
C ASN A 134 0.33 -9.73 7.27
N LEU A 135 1.02 -8.59 7.22
CA LEU A 135 0.72 -7.43 8.07
C LEU A 135 -0.67 -6.86 7.78
N LEU A 136 -1.05 -6.74 6.50
CA LEU A 136 -2.39 -6.28 6.11
C LEU A 136 -3.47 -7.18 6.71
N ARG A 137 -3.34 -8.50 6.56
CA ARG A 137 -4.31 -9.47 7.06
C ARG A 137 -4.37 -9.53 8.58
N GLY A 138 -3.23 -9.41 9.25
CA GLY A 138 -3.12 -9.57 10.71
C GLY A 138 -3.35 -8.28 11.50
N GLY A 139 -3.29 -7.11 10.86
CA GLY A 139 -3.35 -5.80 11.51
C GLY A 139 -4.68 -5.07 11.31
N PRO A 140 -4.84 -3.88 11.92
CA PRO A 140 -6.04 -3.06 11.81
C PRO A 140 -6.07 -2.25 10.50
N PHE A 141 -5.63 -2.84 9.38
CA PHE A 141 -5.40 -2.15 8.10
C PHE A 141 -6.48 -2.48 7.05
N PHE A 142 -7.65 -2.86 7.46
CA PHE A 142 -8.75 -3.38 6.61
C PHE A 142 -9.24 -2.41 5.51
N ARG A 143 -8.78 -1.15 5.50
CA ARG A 143 -9.10 -0.14 4.48
C ARG A 143 -7.87 0.42 3.78
N VAL A 144 -6.79 -0.32 3.76
CA VAL A 144 -5.55 0.04 3.06
C VAL A 144 -5.37 -0.91 1.88
N VAL A 145 -5.31 -0.36 0.68
CA VAL A 145 -5.12 -1.12 -0.57
C VAL A 145 -3.88 -0.55 -1.28
N PRO A 146 -2.69 -1.07 -0.99
CA PRO A 146 -1.45 -0.54 -1.52
C PRO A 146 -1.02 -1.23 -2.81
N ILE A 147 -0.14 -0.55 -3.58
CA ILE A 147 0.77 -1.18 -4.54
C ILE A 147 2.15 -1.18 -3.90
N LEU A 148 2.78 -2.33 -3.83
CA LEU A 148 4.19 -2.47 -3.50
C LEU A 148 4.97 -2.70 -4.79
N ALA A 149 6.06 -1.96 -4.97
CA ALA A 149 6.92 -2.14 -6.12
C ALA A 149 8.39 -2.03 -5.72
N GLY A 150 9.26 -2.68 -6.47
CA GLY A 150 10.68 -2.67 -6.19
C GLY A 150 11.49 -3.46 -7.20
N VAL A 151 12.80 -3.41 -7.04
CA VAL A 151 13.77 -4.05 -7.94
C VAL A 151 14.75 -4.89 -7.11
N ASP A 152 14.92 -6.15 -7.48
CA ASP A 152 15.93 -7.04 -6.87
C ASP A 152 16.73 -7.79 -7.95
N ASP A 153 17.37 -8.90 -7.57
CA ASP A 153 18.17 -9.69 -8.49
C ASP A 153 17.38 -10.35 -9.62
N ASP A 154 16.08 -10.58 -9.39
CA ASP A 154 15.16 -11.17 -10.32
C ASP A 154 14.52 -10.12 -11.27
N GLY A 155 14.79 -8.82 -11.05
CA GLY A 155 14.29 -7.72 -11.88
C GLY A 155 13.30 -6.81 -11.17
N GLY A 156 12.47 -6.11 -11.97
CA GLY A 156 11.40 -5.25 -11.49
C GLY A 156 10.15 -6.02 -11.08
N HIS A 157 9.55 -5.64 -9.97
CA HIS A 157 8.35 -6.28 -9.41
C HIS A 157 7.29 -5.25 -9.06
N VAL A 158 6.04 -5.55 -9.39
CA VAL A 158 4.87 -4.78 -8.99
C VAL A 158 3.84 -5.74 -8.39
N PHE A 159 3.34 -5.41 -7.20
CA PHE A 159 2.34 -6.20 -6.48
C PHE A 159 1.16 -5.34 -6.09
N SER A 160 -0.05 -5.77 -6.44
CA SER A 160 -1.25 -5.28 -5.80
C SER A 160 -1.56 -6.09 -4.55
N LEU A 161 -1.80 -5.40 -3.43
CA LEU A 161 -2.08 -6.00 -2.14
C LEU A 161 -3.47 -5.61 -1.66
N ASP A 162 -4.10 -6.45 -0.87
CA ASP A 162 -5.39 -6.15 -0.26
C ASP A 162 -5.48 -6.54 1.22
N PRO A 163 -6.47 -6.02 1.96
CA PRO A 163 -6.62 -6.31 3.39
C PRO A 163 -6.91 -7.77 3.74
N SER A 164 -7.32 -8.60 2.78
CA SER A 164 -7.50 -10.05 2.99
C SER A 164 -6.17 -10.80 3.04
N GLY A 165 -5.07 -10.11 2.67
CA GLY A 165 -3.73 -10.66 2.60
C GLY A 165 -3.39 -11.26 1.25
N SER A 166 -4.12 -10.89 0.18
CA SER A 166 -3.71 -11.27 -1.17
C SER A 166 -2.52 -10.44 -1.63
N SER A 167 -1.70 -11.04 -2.48
CA SER A 167 -0.54 -10.43 -3.13
C SER A 167 -0.50 -10.93 -4.56
N LEU A 168 -0.85 -10.07 -5.49
CA LEU A 168 -0.92 -10.40 -6.91
C LEU A 168 0.19 -9.65 -7.65
N SER A 169 1.10 -10.39 -8.28
CA SER A 169 2.15 -9.83 -9.13
C SER A 169 1.62 -9.63 -10.55
N ASP A 170 1.94 -8.47 -11.13
CA ASP A 170 1.63 -8.16 -12.53
C ASP A 170 2.73 -7.26 -13.10
N SER A 171 2.78 -7.12 -14.44
CA SER A 171 3.67 -6.17 -15.11
C SER A 171 3.23 -4.72 -14.88
N TYR A 172 1.94 -4.49 -14.74
CA TYR A 172 1.37 -3.20 -14.35
C TYR A 172 0.10 -3.38 -13.51
N THR A 173 -0.21 -2.37 -12.72
CA THR A 173 -1.45 -2.35 -11.93
C THR A 173 -1.87 -0.92 -11.60
N ALA A 174 -3.14 -0.75 -11.24
CA ALA A 174 -3.68 0.48 -10.69
C ALA A 174 -4.55 0.20 -9.47
N GLN A 175 -4.64 1.16 -8.56
CA GLN A 175 -5.49 1.08 -7.37
C GLN A 175 -6.13 2.44 -7.06
N GLY A 176 -7.22 2.41 -6.28
CA GLY A 176 -7.95 3.59 -5.88
C GLY A 176 -9.22 3.84 -6.71
N SER A 177 -9.89 4.96 -6.47
CA SER A 177 -11.18 5.29 -7.12
C SER A 177 -11.05 5.55 -8.62
N GLY A 178 -9.89 6.07 -9.07
CA GLY A 178 -9.60 6.31 -10.48
C GLY A 178 -9.04 5.10 -11.23
N MET A 179 -8.86 3.94 -10.57
CA MET A 179 -8.33 2.70 -11.16
C MET A 179 -8.93 2.36 -12.54
N PRO A 180 -10.25 2.41 -12.77
CA PRO A 180 -10.81 2.02 -14.08
C PRO A 180 -10.33 2.89 -15.25
N TYR A 181 -10.09 4.18 -14.99
CA TYR A 181 -9.60 5.11 -16.01
C TYR A 181 -8.11 4.90 -16.26
N ALA A 182 -7.33 4.74 -15.20
CA ALA A 182 -5.90 4.46 -15.30
C ALA A 182 -5.63 3.13 -16.00
N LEU A 183 -6.34 2.05 -15.65
CA LEU A 183 -6.21 0.75 -16.31
C LEU A 183 -6.53 0.82 -17.80
N GLY A 184 -7.52 1.63 -18.21
CA GLY A 184 -7.85 1.81 -19.62
C GLY A 184 -6.69 2.39 -20.44
N VAL A 185 -5.83 3.22 -19.86
CA VAL A 185 -4.61 3.72 -20.48
C VAL A 185 -3.51 2.66 -20.45
N LEU A 186 -3.28 2.03 -19.29
CA LEU A 186 -2.25 1.01 -19.13
C LEU A 186 -2.44 -0.16 -20.11
N GLU A 187 -3.68 -0.64 -20.30
CA GLU A 187 -4.03 -1.70 -21.25
C GLU A 187 -3.72 -1.35 -22.72
N GLN A 188 -3.67 -0.06 -23.06
CA GLN A 188 -3.43 0.38 -24.43
C GLN A 188 -1.96 0.72 -24.69
N GLU A 189 -1.28 1.29 -23.69
CA GLU A 189 0.03 1.91 -23.88
C GLU A 189 1.18 1.09 -23.27
N PHE A 190 0.87 0.12 -22.36
CA PHE A 190 1.90 -0.71 -21.76
C PHE A 190 2.46 -1.72 -22.77
N THR A 191 3.78 -1.86 -22.81
CA THR A 191 4.50 -2.94 -23.50
C THR A 191 5.62 -3.46 -22.58
N ASP A 192 6.00 -4.72 -22.72
CA ASP A 192 6.99 -5.37 -21.85
C ASP A 192 8.42 -4.80 -21.99
N ASP A 193 8.67 -3.99 -23.00
CA ASP A 193 9.98 -3.41 -23.36
C ASP A 193 10.03 -1.89 -23.13
N LEU A 194 9.12 -1.33 -22.32
CA LEU A 194 9.15 0.09 -21.99
C LEU A 194 10.44 0.45 -21.26
N SER A 195 11.13 1.49 -21.73
CA SER A 195 12.16 2.16 -20.95
C SER A 195 11.53 2.90 -19.77
N THR A 196 12.34 3.20 -18.74
CA THR A 196 11.87 3.97 -17.58
C THR A 196 11.24 5.32 -17.98
N ASP A 197 11.77 6.04 -18.96
CA ASP A 197 11.22 7.33 -19.38
C ASP A 197 9.88 7.16 -20.13
N GLU A 198 9.73 6.15 -20.98
CA GLU A 198 8.44 5.82 -21.62
C GLU A 198 7.40 5.38 -20.59
N ALA A 199 7.78 4.56 -19.61
CA ALA A 199 6.89 4.17 -18.53
C ALA A 199 6.42 5.36 -17.67
N VAL A 200 7.27 6.38 -17.48
CA VAL A 200 6.87 7.65 -16.85
C VAL A 200 5.78 8.34 -17.65
N GLN A 201 5.90 8.38 -18.97
CA GLN A 201 4.89 8.98 -19.84
C GLN A 201 3.55 8.21 -19.76
N VAL A 202 3.61 6.88 -19.83
CA VAL A 202 2.41 6.03 -19.70
C VAL A 202 1.76 6.20 -18.33
N ALA A 203 2.55 6.21 -17.25
CA ALA A 203 2.05 6.45 -15.91
C ALA A 203 1.41 7.84 -15.75
N ALA A 204 2.01 8.88 -16.32
CA ALA A 204 1.47 10.23 -16.30
C ALA A 204 0.14 10.33 -17.05
N GLN A 205 0.03 9.75 -18.25
CA GLN A 205 -1.22 9.68 -19.01
C GLN A 205 -2.32 8.92 -18.24
N ALA A 206 -1.96 7.84 -17.55
CA ALA A 206 -2.91 7.08 -16.71
C ALA A 206 -3.45 7.91 -15.53
N ILE A 207 -2.58 8.68 -14.86
CA ILE A 207 -2.97 9.59 -13.77
C ILE A 207 -3.79 10.77 -14.30
N ASP A 208 -3.44 11.33 -15.46
CA ASP A 208 -4.18 12.41 -16.11
C ASP A 208 -5.59 11.95 -16.47
N SER A 209 -5.73 10.82 -17.16
CA SER A 209 -7.03 10.23 -17.51
C SER A 209 -7.93 10.02 -16.29
N ALA A 210 -7.34 9.57 -15.16
CA ALA A 210 -8.08 9.43 -13.92
C ALA A 210 -8.45 10.78 -13.31
N SER A 211 -7.56 11.78 -13.35
CA SER A 211 -7.79 13.12 -12.81
C SER A 211 -8.94 13.85 -13.51
N GLU A 212 -9.13 13.60 -14.80
CA GLU A 212 -10.22 14.16 -15.62
C GLU A 212 -11.61 13.58 -15.26
N ARG A 213 -11.68 12.36 -14.75
CA ARG A 213 -12.93 11.60 -14.57
C ARG A 213 -13.28 11.26 -13.12
N ASP A 214 -12.27 11.03 -12.29
CA ASP A 214 -12.48 10.73 -10.87
C ASP A 214 -12.43 12.02 -10.03
N THR A 215 -13.55 12.39 -9.43
CA THR A 215 -13.65 13.58 -8.59
C THR A 215 -12.71 13.57 -7.38
N ALA A 216 -12.22 12.42 -7.01
CA ALA A 216 -11.36 12.23 -5.86
C ALA A 216 -9.85 12.23 -6.20
N SER A 217 -9.50 12.26 -7.49
CA SER A 217 -8.12 12.34 -7.99
C SER A 217 -7.80 13.70 -8.60
N GLY A 218 -6.51 14.09 -8.68
CA GLY A 218 -6.04 15.31 -9.33
C GLY A 218 -5.03 16.12 -8.54
N ASN A 219 -4.87 17.40 -8.90
CA ASN A 219 -3.97 18.39 -8.29
C ASN A 219 -2.47 18.14 -8.51
N GLY A 220 -2.11 17.44 -9.59
CA GLY A 220 -0.75 17.09 -9.94
C GLY A 220 -0.41 15.62 -9.76
N ILE A 221 0.85 15.28 -9.90
CA ILE A 221 1.36 13.93 -9.93
C ILE A 221 2.65 13.80 -9.11
N HIS A 222 2.81 12.70 -8.37
CA HIS A 222 4.11 12.21 -7.94
C HIS A 222 4.52 11.07 -8.85
N VAL A 223 5.70 11.20 -9.44
CA VAL A 223 6.37 10.14 -10.20
C VAL A 223 7.46 9.55 -9.32
N THR A 224 7.54 8.25 -9.27
CA THR A 224 8.55 7.51 -8.52
C THR A 224 9.27 6.55 -9.44
N LYS A 225 10.58 6.74 -9.58
CA LYS A 225 11.48 5.83 -10.29
C LYS A 225 12.19 4.96 -9.27
N ILE A 226 12.15 3.65 -9.45
CA ILE A 226 12.76 2.67 -8.56
C ILE A 226 13.79 1.86 -9.33
N THR A 227 15.01 1.85 -8.83
CA THR A 227 16.10 1.01 -9.31
C THR A 227 16.57 0.08 -8.19
N ARG A 228 17.58 -0.73 -8.43
CA ARG A 228 18.19 -1.58 -7.38
C ARG A 228 18.83 -0.78 -6.23
N GLU A 229 19.20 0.47 -6.48
CA GLU A 229 20.02 1.27 -5.57
C GLU A 229 19.27 2.47 -5.00
N ASN A 230 18.18 2.89 -5.64
CA ASN A 230 17.54 4.15 -5.31
C ASN A 230 16.03 4.17 -5.60
N VAL A 231 15.31 4.86 -4.74
CA VAL A 231 13.91 5.29 -4.94
C VAL A 231 13.92 6.81 -5.06
N GLU A 232 13.59 7.32 -6.23
CA GLU A 232 13.47 8.76 -6.50
C GLU A 232 12.01 9.14 -6.64
N ILE A 233 11.53 10.09 -5.82
CA ILE A 233 10.14 10.57 -5.83
C ILE A 233 10.15 12.05 -6.20
N ILE A 234 9.50 12.41 -7.32
CA ILE A 234 9.42 13.78 -7.83
C ILE A 234 7.95 14.18 -7.93
N GLY A 235 7.59 15.34 -7.37
CA GLY A 235 6.26 15.91 -7.46
C GLY A 235 6.15 17.01 -8.50
N HIS A 236 5.12 16.94 -9.36
CA HIS A 236 4.77 17.96 -10.36
C HIS A 236 3.35 18.44 -10.10
N LYS A 237 3.17 19.78 -10.05
CA LYS A 237 1.85 20.38 -9.80
C LYS A 237 0.94 20.32 -11.01
N ASP A 238 1.51 20.22 -12.18
CA ASP A 238 0.83 19.98 -13.44
C ASP A 238 1.32 18.67 -14.03
N VAL A 239 0.41 17.84 -14.52
CA VAL A 239 0.76 16.59 -15.20
C VAL A 239 1.44 16.89 -16.55
N ASP A 240 1.09 18.01 -17.18
CA ASP A 240 1.72 18.49 -18.43
C ASP A 240 3.23 18.74 -18.28
N ASP A 241 3.75 18.96 -17.05
CA ASP A 241 5.19 19.07 -16.79
C ASP A 241 5.93 17.73 -16.96
N VAL A 242 5.20 16.64 -17.03
CA VAL A 242 5.71 15.25 -17.18
C VAL A 242 5.42 14.71 -18.58
N LEU A 243 4.30 15.07 -19.19
CA LEU A 243 3.89 14.69 -20.54
C LEU A 243 4.67 15.47 -21.62
#